data_d9bd9937f4759b4b5eda4db3e3591a79
#
_entry.id   d9bd9937f4759b4b5eda4db3e3591a79
#
_cell.length_a   1.000
_cell.length_b   1.000
_cell.length_c   1.000
_cell.angle_alpha   90.00
_cell.angle_beta   90.00
_cell.angle_gamma   90.00
#
_symmetry.space_group_name_H-M   'P 1'
#
loop_
_entity.id
_entity.type
_entity.pdbx_description
1 polymer ?
#
loop_
_entity_poly.entity_id
_entity_poly.type
_entity_poly.pdbx_seq_one_letter_code
_entity_poly.pdbx_strand_id
1 'polypeptide(L)'
;MNSALAALIGLVLSIVLIIRKLSPVYSLILGALVGGLLAGWGLETTVAQMISGVKDITPAIVRIIAAGVLTGMLVKTGAASTIARSIIKALGQKYIYLALALSALLLTAMGVFIDVAVITIAPIAIIMGNRLKLSKFKLLLAMIGGGKCGNILSPNPNTIIAAENFDAPLSSVMAAGVLPAIFGLLVTVFVIIPLMPKGELMEGELQEEKDEQLPALWRSLIGPIVTILLLALRPIAGIVVDPMIALPVGGVVGIIATGHWKNMSACLSYGLDKMSGIAILLVGTGTLAGVIKASAIKDVLVGMLAGWSNGGTLMAPIAGALMSAATASTTAGATIASASFADAIVAAGVTAIWGAAMVNAGATILDHLPHGSFFHATGGSMGMSVKERLKLIPYESIVGLVLTICSVAMYLFV
;
A
#
# COMPACT_ATOMS: atom_id res chain seq x y z
N MET A 1 17.24 -32.33 0.20
CA MET A 1 15.93 -31.88 -0.30
C MET A 1 16.16 -30.88 -1.43
N ASN A 2 15.30 -30.82 -2.45
CA ASN A 2 15.43 -29.81 -3.50
C ASN A 2 15.34 -28.42 -2.87
N SER A 3 16.27 -27.51 -3.21
CA SER A 3 16.35 -26.16 -2.61
C SER A 3 15.09 -25.33 -2.86
N ALA A 4 14.39 -25.52 -3.98
CA ALA A 4 13.11 -24.87 -4.25
C ALA A 4 12.02 -25.29 -3.24
N LEU A 5 11.89 -26.60 -2.99
CA LEU A 5 10.92 -27.12 -2.01
C LEU A 5 11.28 -26.65 -0.59
N ALA A 6 12.57 -26.61 -0.26
CA ALA A 6 13.05 -26.12 1.03
C ALA A 6 12.70 -24.63 1.24
N ALA A 7 12.94 -23.78 0.24
CA ALA A 7 12.58 -22.36 0.30
C ALA A 7 11.06 -22.14 0.40
N LEU A 8 10.26 -22.95 -0.32
CA LEU A 8 8.80 -22.91 -0.21
C LEU A 8 8.31 -23.31 1.19
N ILE A 9 8.90 -24.35 1.80
CA ILE A 9 8.60 -24.74 3.19
C ILE A 9 8.93 -23.59 4.14
N GLY A 10 10.08 -22.91 3.96
CA GLY A 10 10.45 -21.73 4.74
C GLY A 10 9.43 -20.58 4.60
N LEU A 11 8.98 -20.30 3.37
CA LEU A 11 7.94 -19.30 3.10
C LEU A 11 6.60 -19.68 3.75
N VAL A 12 6.15 -20.93 3.56
CA VAL A 12 4.88 -21.43 4.17
C VAL A 12 4.97 -21.37 5.69
N LEU A 13 6.10 -21.76 6.29
CA LEU A 13 6.31 -21.65 7.73
C LEU A 13 6.19 -20.19 8.19
N SER A 14 6.81 -19.25 7.48
CA SER A 14 6.69 -17.82 7.79
C SER A 14 5.22 -17.37 7.78
N ILE A 15 4.47 -17.74 6.75
CA ILE A 15 3.04 -17.41 6.62
C ILE A 15 2.23 -18.00 7.78
N VAL A 16 2.43 -19.27 8.09
CA VAL A 16 1.72 -19.95 9.21
C VAL A 16 1.99 -19.24 10.53
N LEU A 17 3.25 -18.86 10.79
CA LEU A 17 3.63 -18.16 12.02
C LEU A 17 3.01 -16.75 12.10
N ILE A 18 2.95 -16.03 10.98
CA ILE A 18 2.28 -14.71 10.89
C ILE A 18 0.79 -14.86 11.20
N ILE A 19 0.11 -15.83 10.59
CA ILE A 19 -1.30 -16.13 10.86
C ILE A 19 -1.52 -16.52 12.33
N ARG A 20 -0.54 -17.20 12.96
CA ARG A 20 -0.53 -17.51 14.39
C ARG A 20 -0.18 -16.31 15.27
N LYS A 21 -0.14 -15.08 14.69
CA LYS A 21 0.13 -13.81 15.39
C LYS A 21 1.56 -13.65 15.95
N LEU A 22 2.50 -14.45 15.48
CA LEU A 22 3.91 -14.16 15.72
C LEU A 22 4.33 -12.93 14.90
N SER A 23 5.28 -12.13 15.42
CA SER A 23 5.80 -10.97 14.72
C SER A 23 6.23 -11.33 13.28
N PRO A 24 5.76 -10.62 12.24
CA PRO A 24 6.11 -10.90 10.86
C PRO A 24 7.62 -10.95 10.62
N VAL A 25 8.38 -10.06 11.25
CA VAL A 25 9.85 -10.00 11.13
C VAL A 25 10.49 -11.31 11.60
N TYR A 26 10.16 -11.76 12.81
CA TYR A 26 10.72 -13.00 13.36
C TYR A 26 10.23 -14.22 12.59
N SER A 27 8.99 -14.21 12.11
CA SER A 27 8.44 -15.29 11.28
C SER A 27 9.21 -15.45 9.98
N LEU A 28 9.55 -14.35 9.30
CA LEU A 28 10.32 -14.34 8.05
C LEU A 28 11.77 -14.77 8.28
N ILE A 29 12.42 -14.30 9.34
CA ILE A 29 13.78 -14.70 9.72
C ILE A 29 13.83 -16.21 10.03
N LEU A 30 12.87 -16.72 10.81
CA LEU A 30 12.82 -18.14 11.16
C LEU A 30 12.54 -19.01 9.93
N GLY A 31 11.61 -18.59 9.06
CA GLY A 31 11.34 -19.28 7.81
C GLY A 31 12.55 -19.31 6.87
N ALA A 32 13.29 -18.21 6.78
CA ALA A 32 14.53 -18.14 6.02
C ALA A 32 15.58 -19.13 6.55
N LEU A 33 15.78 -19.14 7.87
CA LEU A 33 16.71 -20.05 8.52
C LEU A 33 16.34 -21.53 8.26
N VAL A 34 15.07 -21.89 8.50
CA VAL A 34 14.56 -23.24 8.26
C VAL A 34 14.67 -23.62 6.79
N GLY A 35 14.29 -22.74 5.86
CA GLY A 35 14.38 -22.97 4.43
C GLY A 35 15.81 -23.24 3.97
N GLY A 36 16.78 -22.43 4.40
CA GLY A 36 18.19 -22.63 4.05
C GLY A 36 18.79 -23.90 4.63
N LEU A 37 18.49 -24.23 5.88
CA LEU A 37 18.94 -25.48 6.52
C LEU A 37 18.36 -26.72 5.83
N LEU A 38 17.07 -26.69 5.50
CA LEU A 38 16.41 -27.77 4.78
C LEU A 38 16.94 -27.92 3.35
N ALA A 39 17.46 -26.85 2.74
CA ALA A 39 18.17 -26.91 1.45
C ALA A 39 19.55 -27.58 1.56
N GLY A 40 20.04 -27.87 2.77
CA GLY A 40 21.33 -28.51 3.02
C GLY A 40 22.51 -27.55 2.99
N TRP A 41 22.29 -26.23 3.10
CA TRP A 41 23.39 -25.24 2.99
C TRP A 41 24.25 -25.10 4.25
N GLY A 42 23.82 -25.63 5.39
CA GLY A 42 24.47 -25.40 6.68
C GLY A 42 24.19 -23.99 7.21
N LEU A 43 24.58 -23.72 8.45
CA LEU A 43 24.27 -22.46 9.15
C LEU A 43 24.96 -21.25 8.53
N GLU A 44 26.25 -21.36 8.24
CA GLU A 44 27.05 -20.25 7.73
C GLU A 44 26.54 -19.77 6.36
N THR A 45 26.34 -20.68 5.41
CA THR A 45 25.83 -20.35 4.07
C THR A 45 24.40 -19.80 4.15
N THR A 46 23.56 -20.40 4.99
CA THR A 46 22.18 -19.90 5.18
C THR A 46 22.19 -18.46 5.68
N VAL A 47 22.97 -18.15 6.71
CA VAL A 47 23.08 -16.77 7.24
C VAL A 47 23.68 -15.84 6.21
N ALA A 48 24.67 -16.26 5.43
CA ALA A 48 25.27 -15.45 4.37
C ALA A 48 24.22 -15.06 3.30
N GLN A 49 23.36 -16.01 2.87
CA GLN A 49 22.27 -15.73 1.93
C GLN A 49 21.21 -14.79 2.55
N MET A 50 20.85 -15.00 3.81
CA MET A 50 19.94 -14.10 4.53
C MET A 50 20.48 -12.66 4.57
N ILE A 51 21.75 -12.47 4.89
CA ILE A 51 22.41 -11.14 4.93
C ILE A 51 22.48 -10.55 3.52
N SER A 52 22.78 -11.34 2.50
CA SER A 52 22.79 -10.88 1.10
C SER A 52 21.43 -10.30 0.69
N GLY A 53 20.35 -10.99 1.02
CA GLY A 53 19.00 -10.50 0.70
C GLY A 53 18.64 -9.20 1.45
N VAL A 54 19.14 -9.00 2.69
CA VAL A 54 18.98 -7.74 3.40
C VAL A 54 19.77 -6.62 2.73
N LYS A 55 20.97 -6.89 2.24
CA LYS A 55 21.76 -5.90 1.48
C LYS A 55 21.04 -5.46 0.20
N ASP A 56 20.44 -6.40 -0.53
CA ASP A 56 19.71 -6.11 -1.76
C ASP A 56 18.52 -5.16 -1.52
N ILE A 57 17.85 -5.25 -0.36
CA ILE A 57 16.66 -4.45 -0.04
C ILE A 57 16.97 -3.15 0.72
N THR A 58 18.24 -2.90 1.08
CA THR A 58 18.64 -1.71 1.85
C THR A 58 18.25 -0.39 1.16
N PRO A 59 18.37 -0.21 -0.18
CA PRO A 59 17.93 1.01 -0.84
C PRO A 59 16.45 1.31 -0.60
N ALA A 60 15.57 0.28 -0.63
CA ALA A 60 14.16 0.45 -0.34
C ALA A 60 13.92 0.88 1.12
N ILE A 61 14.67 0.33 2.08
CA ILE A 61 14.57 0.72 3.51
C ILE A 61 14.82 2.21 3.66
N VAL A 62 15.89 2.73 3.06
CA VAL A 62 16.26 4.14 3.17
C VAL A 62 15.22 5.04 2.49
N ARG A 63 14.75 4.68 1.29
CA ARG A 63 13.71 5.44 0.57
C ARG A 63 12.38 5.48 1.33
N ILE A 64 12.00 4.40 2.00
CA ILE A 64 10.78 4.34 2.82
C ILE A 64 10.90 5.22 4.06
N ILE A 65 12.04 5.19 4.76
CA ILE A 65 12.28 6.10 5.89
C ILE A 65 12.18 7.56 5.42
N ALA A 66 12.79 7.88 4.27
CA ALA A 66 12.71 9.20 3.66
C ALA A 66 11.28 9.64 3.31
N ALA A 67 10.43 8.71 2.84
CA ALA A 67 9.02 8.98 2.56
C ALA A 67 8.23 9.42 3.80
N GLY A 68 8.68 9.03 4.99
CA GLY A 68 8.10 9.45 6.25
C GLY A 68 8.03 10.97 6.43
N VAL A 69 8.98 11.71 5.87
CA VAL A 69 9.03 13.19 5.98
C VAL A 69 7.78 13.82 5.34
N LEU A 70 7.40 13.38 4.13
CA LEU A 70 6.20 13.86 3.45
C LEU A 70 4.93 13.44 4.19
N THR A 71 4.84 12.19 4.64
CA THR A 71 3.71 11.69 5.45
C THR A 71 3.55 12.49 6.73
N GLY A 72 4.65 12.74 7.45
CA GLY A 72 4.65 13.53 8.69
C GLY A 72 4.19 14.98 8.45
N MET A 73 4.63 15.60 7.36
CA MET A 73 4.14 16.90 6.94
C MET A 73 2.63 16.89 6.74
N LEU A 74 2.11 16.01 5.89
CA LEU A 74 0.69 15.97 5.54
C LEU A 74 -0.22 15.81 6.76
N VAL A 75 0.18 14.95 7.70
CA VAL A 75 -0.64 14.64 8.88
C VAL A 75 -0.47 15.68 9.98
N LYS A 76 0.77 16.00 10.38
CA LYS A 76 1.05 16.85 11.55
C LYS A 76 0.79 18.33 11.33
N THR A 77 0.82 18.80 10.08
CA THR A 77 0.45 20.20 9.77
C THR A 77 -1.05 20.39 9.55
N GLY A 78 -1.85 19.32 9.53
CA GLY A 78 -3.28 19.38 9.18
C GLY A 78 -3.53 19.53 7.67
N ALA A 79 -2.48 19.48 6.83
CA ALA A 79 -2.62 19.61 5.38
C ALA A 79 -3.56 18.53 4.80
N ALA A 80 -3.46 17.28 5.28
CA ALA A 80 -4.35 16.19 4.87
C ALA A 80 -5.81 16.50 5.16
N SER A 81 -6.12 17.01 6.36
CA SER A 81 -7.49 17.42 6.77
C SER A 81 -8.01 18.56 5.90
N THR A 82 -7.16 19.56 5.60
CA THR A 82 -7.55 20.69 4.71
C THR A 82 -7.91 20.19 3.31
N ILE A 83 -7.09 19.32 2.74
CA ILE A 83 -7.32 18.76 1.40
C ILE A 83 -8.64 18.00 1.37
N ALA A 84 -8.87 17.11 2.34
CA ALA A 84 -10.12 16.34 2.43
C ALA A 84 -11.35 17.23 2.58
N ARG A 85 -11.33 18.20 3.52
CA ARG A 85 -12.44 19.15 3.72
C ARG A 85 -12.73 19.97 2.47
N SER A 86 -11.71 20.42 1.77
CA SER A 86 -11.86 21.22 0.54
C SER A 86 -12.54 20.43 -0.58
N ILE A 87 -12.20 19.15 -0.77
CA ILE A 87 -12.83 18.29 -1.76
C ILE A 87 -14.30 18.04 -1.41
N ILE A 88 -14.58 17.71 -0.15
CA ILE A 88 -15.96 17.45 0.32
C ILE A 88 -16.82 18.71 0.17
N LYS A 89 -16.28 19.89 0.49
CA LYS A 89 -16.96 21.16 0.30
C LYS A 89 -17.23 21.46 -1.17
N ALA A 90 -16.27 21.21 -2.05
CA ALA A 90 -16.39 21.48 -3.50
C ALA A 90 -17.43 20.59 -4.19
N LEU A 91 -17.48 19.30 -3.85
CA LEU A 91 -18.41 18.35 -4.46
C LEU A 91 -19.81 18.38 -3.82
N GLY A 92 -19.91 18.84 -2.57
CA GLY A 92 -21.16 18.99 -1.84
C GLY A 92 -21.82 17.66 -1.44
N GLN A 93 -23.01 17.79 -0.84
CA GLN A 93 -23.73 16.66 -0.21
C GLN A 93 -24.22 15.61 -1.23
N LYS A 94 -24.57 16.06 -2.44
CA LYS A 94 -25.11 15.19 -3.50
C LYS A 94 -24.11 14.09 -3.91
N TYR A 95 -22.83 14.41 -3.90
CA TYR A 95 -21.75 13.51 -4.32
C TYR A 95 -20.88 13.06 -3.16
N ILE A 96 -21.44 12.89 -1.96
CA ILE A 96 -20.68 12.66 -0.74
C ILE A 96 -19.79 11.39 -0.82
N TYR A 97 -20.26 10.29 -1.39
CA TYR A 97 -19.46 9.08 -1.55
C TYR A 97 -18.27 9.30 -2.49
N LEU A 98 -18.49 10.02 -3.59
CA LEU A 98 -17.41 10.41 -4.49
C LEU A 98 -16.41 11.35 -3.79
N ALA A 99 -16.92 12.31 -3.04
CA ALA A 99 -16.09 13.27 -2.30
C ALA A 99 -15.19 12.56 -1.28
N LEU A 100 -15.74 11.63 -0.50
CA LEU A 100 -14.97 10.83 0.46
C LEU A 100 -13.96 9.91 -0.22
N ALA A 101 -14.36 9.23 -1.30
CA ALA A 101 -13.48 8.37 -2.06
C ALA A 101 -12.34 9.16 -2.73
N LEU A 102 -12.64 10.30 -3.34
CA LEU A 102 -11.64 11.16 -3.97
C LEU A 102 -10.69 11.79 -2.94
N SER A 103 -11.21 12.17 -1.76
CA SER A 103 -10.38 12.65 -0.65
C SER A 103 -9.39 11.59 -0.20
N ALA A 104 -9.85 10.35 0.02
CA ALA A 104 -8.99 9.24 0.40
C ALA A 104 -8.00 8.89 -0.72
N LEU A 105 -8.43 8.88 -1.99
CA LEU A 105 -7.56 8.66 -3.14
C LEU A 105 -6.43 9.70 -3.19
N LEU A 106 -6.75 10.98 -3.09
CA LEU A 106 -5.73 12.03 -3.17
C LEU A 106 -4.77 11.99 -1.98
N LEU A 107 -5.26 11.75 -0.75
CA LEU A 107 -4.38 11.61 0.41
C LEU A 107 -3.43 10.42 0.25
N THR A 108 -3.93 9.27 -0.18
CA THR A 108 -3.08 8.08 -0.37
C THR A 108 -2.17 8.24 -1.59
N ALA A 109 -2.60 8.87 -2.67
CA ALA A 109 -1.77 9.20 -3.82
C ALA A 109 -0.58 10.12 -3.46
N MET A 110 -0.73 10.94 -2.44
CA MET A 110 0.34 11.77 -1.88
C MET A 110 1.25 11.04 -0.87
N GLY A 111 1.03 9.73 -0.63
CA GLY A 111 1.86 8.90 0.24
C GLY A 111 1.34 8.73 1.67
N VAL A 112 0.13 9.17 1.98
CA VAL A 112 -0.52 8.86 3.27
C VAL A 112 -1.00 7.41 3.26
N PHE A 113 -0.83 6.67 4.35
CA PHE A 113 -1.38 5.31 4.47
C PHE A 113 -2.91 5.32 4.46
N ILE A 114 -3.52 4.26 3.93
CA ILE A 114 -4.98 4.16 3.78
C ILE A 114 -5.70 4.29 5.13
N ASP A 115 -5.22 3.62 6.17
CA ASP A 115 -5.78 3.69 7.52
C ASP A 115 -5.71 5.11 8.09
N VAL A 116 -4.59 5.79 7.91
CA VAL A 116 -4.40 7.19 8.34
C VAL A 116 -5.31 8.13 7.56
N ALA A 117 -5.45 7.94 6.24
CA ALA A 117 -6.36 8.72 5.41
C ALA A 117 -7.82 8.52 5.86
N VAL A 118 -8.24 7.27 6.08
CA VAL A 118 -9.58 6.95 6.59
C VAL A 118 -9.83 7.58 7.96
N ILE A 119 -8.90 7.43 8.92
CA ILE A 119 -9.02 8.03 10.26
C ILE A 119 -9.11 9.57 10.17
N THR A 120 -8.36 10.19 9.26
CA THR A 120 -8.38 11.65 9.06
C THR A 120 -9.71 12.14 8.50
N ILE A 121 -10.35 11.36 7.61
CA ILE A 121 -11.61 11.74 6.95
C ILE A 121 -12.83 11.30 7.77
N ALA A 122 -12.70 10.26 8.60
CA ALA A 122 -13.80 9.66 9.34
C ALA A 122 -14.65 10.65 10.16
N PRO A 123 -14.09 11.63 10.89
CA PRO A 123 -14.90 12.62 11.62
C PRO A 123 -15.85 13.38 10.70
N ILE A 124 -15.39 13.78 9.51
CA ILE A 124 -16.22 14.48 8.52
C ILE A 124 -17.28 13.52 7.96
N ALA A 125 -16.89 12.29 7.65
CA ALA A 125 -17.81 11.26 7.16
C ALA A 125 -18.91 10.95 8.17
N ILE A 126 -18.62 10.95 9.48
CA ILE A 126 -19.57 10.75 10.58
C ILE A 126 -20.55 11.93 10.64
N ILE A 127 -20.07 13.17 10.65
CA ILE A 127 -20.92 14.37 10.68
C ILE A 127 -21.87 14.37 9.46
N MET A 128 -21.34 14.14 8.27
CA MET A 128 -22.14 14.10 7.04
C MET A 128 -23.09 12.91 7.01
N GLY A 129 -22.63 11.76 7.51
CA GLY A 129 -23.44 10.54 7.63
C GLY A 129 -24.65 10.72 8.54
N ASN A 130 -24.47 11.31 9.71
CA ASN A 130 -25.54 11.64 10.66
C ASN A 130 -26.53 12.66 10.06
N ARG A 131 -25.99 13.72 9.44
CA ARG A 131 -26.81 14.80 8.84
C ARG A 131 -27.68 14.29 7.68
N LEU A 132 -27.14 13.41 6.86
CA LEU A 132 -27.81 12.88 5.64
C LEU A 132 -28.42 11.50 5.84
N LYS A 133 -28.36 10.93 7.05
CA LYS A 133 -28.81 9.57 7.39
C LYS A 133 -28.25 8.51 6.43
N LEU A 134 -26.94 8.52 6.23
CA LEU A 134 -26.26 7.64 5.31
C LEU A 134 -25.82 6.33 5.98
N SER A 135 -25.62 5.30 5.16
CA SER A 135 -25.12 4.01 5.61
C SER A 135 -23.64 4.09 6.02
N LYS A 136 -23.35 3.66 7.24
CA LYS A 136 -22.02 3.55 7.81
C LYS A 136 -21.10 2.70 6.92
N PHE A 137 -21.64 1.58 6.38
CA PHE A 137 -20.90 0.69 5.46
C PHE A 137 -20.48 1.38 4.17
N LYS A 138 -21.41 2.11 3.54
CA LYS A 138 -21.17 2.80 2.28
C LYS A 138 -20.15 3.93 2.43
N LEU A 139 -20.21 4.66 3.55
CA LEU A 139 -19.23 5.71 3.86
C LEU A 139 -17.82 5.14 4.04
N LEU A 140 -17.70 4.06 4.83
CA LEU A 140 -16.40 3.44 5.06
C LEU A 140 -15.85 2.82 3.76
N LEU A 141 -16.68 2.13 2.96
CA LEU A 141 -16.23 1.58 1.68
C LEU A 141 -15.78 2.68 0.70
N ALA A 142 -16.47 3.82 0.67
CA ALA A 142 -16.06 4.95 -0.15
C ALA A 142 -14.63 5.41 0.19
N MET A 143 -14.34 5.57 1.49
CA MET A 143 -13.01 5.97 1.95
C MET A 143 -11.95 4.89 1.68
N ILE A 144 -12.23 3.63 2.00
CA ILE A 144 -11.28 2.53 1.77
C ILE A 144 -11.05 2.32 0.27
N GLY A 145 -12.11 2.28 -0.53
CA GLY A 145 -12.00 2.08 -1.97
C GLY A 145 -11.21 3.19 -2.65
N GLY A 146 -11.50 4.45 -2.33
CA GLY A 146 -10.68 5.58 -2.78
C GLY A 146 -9.23 5.47 -2.31
N GLY A 147 -9.02 5.10 -1.05
CA GLY A 147 -7.71 4.87 -0.48
C GLY A 147 -6.90 3.78 -1.22
N LYS A 148 -7.51 2.64 -1.54
CA LYS A 148 -6.87 1.58 -2.34
C LYS A 148 -6.50 2.08 -3.74
N CYS A 149 -7.39 2.84 -4.39
CA CYS A 149 -7.12 3.44 -5.69
C CYS A 149 -5.89 4.36 -5.67
N GLY A 150 -5.81 5.27 -4.69
CA GLY A 150 -4.66 6.17 -4.58
C GLY A 150 -3.38 5.45 -4.16
N ASN A 151 -3.50 4.38 -3.39
CA ASN A 151 -2.36 3.62 -2.88
C ASN A 151 -1.51 2.98 -3.99
N ILE A 152 -2.12 2.49 -5.08
CA ILE A 152 -1.40 1.81 -6.17
C ILE A 152 -0.67 2.77 -7.11
N LEU A 153 -0.96 4.07 -7.08
CA LEU A 153 -0.32 5.09 -7.91
C LEU A 153 0.56 6.06 -7.11
N SER A 154 0.83 5.77 -5.85
CA SER A 154 1.46 6.70 -4.93
C SER A 154 2.93 6.35 -4.66
N PRO A 155 3.78 7.33 -4.29
CA PRO A 155 5.15 7.07 -3.85
C PRO A 155 5.19 6.57 -2.39
N ASN A 156 4.35 5.61 -2.07
CA ASN A 156 4.27 4.97 -0.75
C ASN A 156 5.17 3.73 -0.66
N PRO A 157 5.34 3.15 0.53
CA PRO A 157 6.21 2.01 0.73
C PRO A 157 5.93 0.81 -0.19
N ASN A 158 4.67 0.49 -0.48
CA ASN A 158 4.37 -0.69 -1.32
C ASN A 158 4.86 -0.48 -2.76
N THR A 159 4.63 0.71 -3.34
CA THR A 159 5.06 1.01 -4.71
C THR A 159 6.58 1.17 -4.79
N ILE A 160 7.19 1.82 -3.78
CA ILE A 160 8.66 1.97 -3.71
C ILE A 160 9.33 0.60 -3.71
N ILE A 161 8.87 -0.32 -2.85
CA ILE A 161 9.51 -1.62 -2.72
C ILE A 161 9.22 -2.54 -3.91
N ALA A 162 8.02 -2.49 -4.47
CA ALA A 162 7.71 -3.22 -5.69
C ALA A 162 8.60 -2.73 -6.85
N ALA A 163 8.74 -1.42 -7.03
CA ALA A 163 9.62 -0.84 -8.04
C ALA A 163 11.07 -1.26 -7.84
N GLU A 164 11.56 -1.24 -6.60
CA GLU A 164 12.94 -1.65 -6.27
C GLU A 164 13.21 -3.12 -6.57
N ASN A 165 12.34 -4.02 -6.09
CA ASN A 165 12.52 -5.46 -6.28
C ASN A 165 12.40 -5.91 -7.75
N PHE A 166 11.69 -5.16 -8.58
CA PHE A 166 11.57 -5.39 -10.02
C PHE A 166 12.59 -4.60 -10.84
N ASP A 167 13.49 -3.83 -10.22
CA ASP A 167 14.42 -2.91 -10.88
C ASP A 167 13.71 -1.98 -11.89
N ALA A 168 12.55 -1.46 -11.49
CA ALA A 168 11.70 -0.59 -12.29
C ALA A 168 11.71 0.86 -11.79
N PRO A 169 11.61 1.87 -12.68
CA PRO A 169 11.47 3.24 -12.23
C PRO A 169 10.18 3.46 -11.45
N LEU A 170 10.27 4.02 -10.23
CA LEU A 170 9.11 4.31 -9.40
C LEU A 170 8.02 5.09 -10.14
N SER A 171 8.40 6.14 -10.87
CA SER A 171 7.46 6.97 -11.64
C SER A 171 6.71 6.18 -12.72
N SER A 172 7.35 5.17 -13.33
CA SER A 172 6.72 4.31 -14.34
C SER A 172 5.74 3.33 -13.68
N VAL A 173 6.08 2.77 -12.52
CA VAL A 173 5.17 1.91 -11.76
C VAL A 173 3.95 2.70 -11.25
N MET A 174 4.17 3.94 -10.77
CA MET A 174 3.07 4.85 -10.39
C MET A 174 2.16 5.16 -11.58
N ALA A 175 2.74 5.46 -12.75
CA ALA A 175 1.98 5.75 -13.98
C ALA A 175 1.14 4.55 -14.43
N ALA A 176 1.66 3.32 -14.35
CA ALA A 176 0.92 2.10 -14.64
C ALA A 176 -0.30 1.91 -13.71
N GLY A 177 -0.27 2.46 -12.50
CA GLY A 177 -1.38 2.45 -11.55
C GLY A 177 -2.50 3.46 -11.84
N VAL A 178 -2.29 4.46 -12.72
CA VAL A 178 -3.23 5.59 -12.89
C VAL A 178 -4.58 5.14 -13.46
N LEU A 179 -4.57 4.42 -14.59
CA LEU A 179 -5.81 3.94 -15.21
C LEU A 179 -6.56 2.92 -14.33
N PRO A 180 -5.90 1.91 -13.73
CA PRO A 180 -6.54 1.06 -12.74
C PRO A 180 -7.16 1.84 -11.58
N ALA A 181 -6.50 2.86 -11.05
CA ALA A 181 -7.01 3.68 -9.96
C ALA A 181 -8.26 4.48 -10.35
N ILE A 182 -8.27 5.11 -11.52
CA ILE A 182 -9.44 5.85 -12.04
C ILE A 182 -10.61 4.89 -12.23
N PHE A 183 -10.39 3.76 -12.89
CA PHE A 183 -11.42 2.77 -13.14
C PHE A 183 -11.94 2.17 -11.83
N GLY A 184 -11.04 1.82 -10.91
CA GLY A 184 -11.40 1.32 -9.58
C GLY A 184 -12.22 2.31 -8.76
N LEU A 185 -11.89 3.61 -8.82
CA LEU A 185 -12.67 4.68 -8.17
C LEU A 185 -14.09 4.75 -8.74
N LEU A 186 -14.22 4.78 -10.08
CA LEU A 186 -15.52 4.85 -10.74
C LEU A 186 -16.38 3.63 -10.42
N VAL A 187 -15.82 2.43 -10.52
CA VAL A 187 -16.54 1.19 -10.17
C VAL A 187 -16.91 1.16 -8.69
N THR A 188 -16.02 1.58 -7.79
CA THR A 188 -16.33 1.64 -6.36
C THR A 188 -17.53 2.56 -6.08
N VAL A 189 -17.50 3.78 -6.62
CA VAL A 189 -18.51 4.80 -6.29
C VAL A 189 -19.83 4.57 -7.02
N PHE A 190 -19.79 4.21 -8.30
CA PHE A 190 -20.97 4.16 -9.16
C PHE A 190 -21.55 2.75 -9.36
N VAL A 191 -20.81 1.69 -9.01
CA VAL A 191 -21.29 0.31 -9.14
C VAL A 191 -21.35 -0.37 -7.77
N ILE A 192 -20.26 -0.49 -7.04
CA ILE A 192 -20.22 -1.29 -5.81
C ILE A 192 -21.08 -0.64 -4.71
N ILE A 193 -20.86 0.63 -4.40
CA ILE A 193 -21.61 1.33 -3.34
C ILE A 193 -23.13 1.33 -3.57
N PRO A 194 -23.66 1.62 -4.77
CA PRO A 194 -25.10 1.48 -5.03
C PRO A 194 -25.65 0.07 -4.80
N LEU A 195 -24.91 -0.97 -5.22
CA LEU A 195 -25.32 -2.38 -5.09
C LEU A 195 -25.24 -2.91 -3.65
N MET A 196 -24.50 -2.23 -2.76
CA MET A 196 -24.43 -2.63 -1.36
C MET A 196 -25.77 -2.50 -0.64
N PRO A 197 -26.08 -3.40 0.30
CA PRO A 197 -27.24 -3.24 1.19
C PRO A 197 -27.13 -1.91 1.94
N LYS A 198 -28.28 -1.34 2.31
CA LYS A 198 -28.31 -0.05 3.02
C LYS A 198 -27.58 -0.11 4.36
N GLY A 199 -27.55 -1.26 5.04
CA GLY A 199 -26.90 -1.41 6.34
C GLY A 199 -27.50 -0.51 7.41
N GLU A 200 -26.79 -0.36 8.54
CA GLU A 200 -27.18 0.58 9.58
C GLU A 200 -26.96 2.03 9.11
N LEU A 201 -28.01 2.83 9.25
CA LEU A 201 -27.93 4.26 9.02
C LEU A 201 -27.21 4.93 10.21
N MET A 202 -26.50 5.99 9.95
CA MET A 202 -25.89 6.77 11.00
C MET A 202 -26.99 7.57 11.73
N GLU A 203 -27.10 7.31 13.03
CA GLU A 203 -27.95 8.04 13.94
C GLU A 203 -27.10 8.47 15.13
N GLY A 204 -26.85 9.76 15.25
CA GLY A 204 -26.05 10.32 16.33
C GLY A 204 -26.29 11.82 16.48
N GLU A 205 -25.95 12.35 17.64
CA GLU A 205 -25.94 13.80 17.85
C GLU A 205 -24.97 14.47 16.86
N LEU A 206 -25.41 15.60 16.31
CA LEU A 206 -24.57 16.43 15.45
C LEU A 206 -23.41 16.96 16.30
N GLN A 207 -22.25 16.33 16.15
CA GLN A 207 -21.01 16.88 16.70
C GLN A 207 -20.62 18.09 15.85
N GLU A 208 -20.41 19.23 16.49
CA GLU A 208 -19.84 20.39 15.82
C GLU A 208 -18.40 20.08 15.39
N GLU A 209 -18.05 20.47 14.17
CA GLU A 209 -16.66 20.42 13.73
C GLU A 209 -15.79 21.21 14.70
N LYS A 210 -14.79 20.57 15.31
CA LYS A 210 -13.79 21.30 16.08
C LYS A 210 -13.11 22.31 15.18
N ASP A 211 -13.10 23.55 15.63
CA ASP A 211 -12.43 24.68 14.96
C ASP A 211 -10.89 24.49 15.08
N GLU A 212 -10.35 23.56 14.30
CA GLU A 212 -8.91 23.37 14.19
C GLU A 212 -8.34 24.44 13.24
N GLN A 213 -7.31 25.13 13.65
CA GLN A 213 -6.57 26.07 12.79
C GLN A 213 -5.82 25.28 11.70
N LEU A 214 -6.51 25.00 10.60
CA LEU A 214 -5.96 24.29 9.46
C LEU A 214 -5.24 25.23 8.49
N PRO A 215 -4.17 24.80 7.83
CA PRO A 215 -3.47 25.60 6.83
C PRO A 215 -4.37 25.83 5.59
N ALA A 216 -4.14 26.90 4.85
CA ALA A 216 -4.84 27.15 3.59
C ALA A 216 -4.57 26.03 2.57
N LEU A 217 -5.56 25.70 1.73
CA LEU A 217 -5.47 24.61 0.74
C LEU A 217 -4.23 24.72 -0.15
N TRP A 218 -3.95 25.91 -0.71
CA TRP A 218 -2.80 26.08 -1.59
C TRP A 218 -1.46 25.80 -0.88
N ARG A 219 -1.34 26.14 0.42
CA ARG A 219 -0.15 25.83 1.23
C ARG A 219 -0.03 24.32 1.50
N SER A 220 -1.17 23.66 1.72
CA SER A 220 -1.25 22.23 1.96
C SER A 220 -0.80 21.40 0.74
N LEU A 221 -0.99 21.92 -0.46
CA LEU A 221 -0.65 21.26 -1.71
C LEU A 221 0.82 21.45 -2.15
N ILE A 222 1.55 22.44 -1.61
CA ILE A 222 2.91 22.75 -2.05
C ILE A 222 3.86 21.54 -1.89
N GLY A 223 3.86 20.90 -0.74
CA GLY A 223 4.74 19.74 -0.49
C GLY A 223 4.50 18.58 -1.47
N PRO A 224 3.27 18.08 -1.61
CA PRO A 224 2.92 17.07 -2.61
C PRO A 224 3.27 17.47 -4.05
N ILE A 225 2.96 18.70 -4.45
CA ILE A 225 3.25 19.21 -5.80
C ILE A 225 4.77 19.20 -6.04
N VAL A 226 5.58 19.71 -5.11
CA VAL A 226 7.05 19.69 -5.23
C VAL A 226 7.55 18.25 -5.37
N THR A 227 7.06 17.32 -4.58
CA THR A 227 7.42 15.90 -4.68
C THR A 227 7.11 15.33 -6.06
N ILE A 228 5.86 15.54 -6.55
CA ILE A 228 5.42 15.03 -7.84
C ILE A 228 6.25 15.64 -8.98
N LEU A 229 6.51 16.95 -8.94
CA LEU A 229 7.32 17.62 -9.95
C LEU A 229 8.75 17.06 -9.99
N LEU A 230 9.39 16.84 -8.83
CA LEU A 230 10.73 16.25 -8.77
C LEU A 230 10.76 14.84 -9.35
N LEU A 231 9.79 13.99 -9.02
CA LEU A 231 9.68 12.62 -9.57
C LEU A 231 9.34 12.62 -11.08
N ALA A 232 8.57 13.61 -11.54
CA ALA A 232 8.18 13.77 -12.94
C ALA A 232 9.31 14.31 -13.83
N LEU A 233 10.41 14.83 -13.28
CA LEU A 233 11.56 15.26 -14.06
C LEU A 233 12.16 14.12 -14.90
N ARG A 234 12.06 12.87 -14.44
CA ARG A 234 12.55 11.72 -15.20
C ARG A 234 11.83 11.52 -16.54
N PRO A 235 10.49 11.37 -16.59
CA PRO A 235 9.77 11.21 -17.85
C PRO A 235 9.73 12.49 -18.72
N ILE A 236 9.85 13.68 -18.10
CA ILE A 236 9.72 14.97 -18.82
C ILE A 236 11.07 15.44 -19.36
N ALA A 237 12.12 15.36 -18.58
CA ALA A 237 13.42 15.95 -18.89
C ALA A 237 14.59 14.96 -18.85
N GLY A 238 14.33 13.68 -18.58
CA GLY A 238 15.39 12.67 -18.42
C GLY A 238 16.22 12.81 -17.13
N ILE A 239 15.87 13.76 -16.24
CA ILE A 239 16.60 13.99 -15.00
C ILE A 239 16.09 13.04 -13.93
N VAL A 240 16.94 12.15 -13.43
CA VAL A 240 16.61 11.19 -12.38
C VAL A 240 16.77 11.83 -11.01
N VAL A 241 15.65 12.09 -10.34
CA VAL A 241 15.62 12.48 -8.92
C VAL A 241 15.17 11.25 -8.12
N ASP A 242 16.07 10.78 -7.24
CA ASP A 242 15.75 9.64 -6.39
C ASP A 242 14.62 9.98 -5.40
N PRO A 243 13.66 9.05 -5.14
CA PRO A 243 12.62 9.23 -4.12
C PRO A 243 13.18 9.60 -2.73
N MET A 244 14.38 9.13 -2.39
CA MET A 244 15.08 9.47 -1.15
C MET A 244 15.36 10.99 -1.02
N ILE A 245 15.39 11.72 -2.14
CA ILE A 245 15.55 13.18 -2.19
C ILE A 245 14.21 13.86 -2.39
N ALA A 246 13.42 13.40 -3.38
CA ALA A 246 12.17 14.06 -3.76
C ALA A 246 11.15 14.11 -2.61
N LEU A 247 11.00 13.02 -1.86
CA LEU A 247 10.02 12.91 -0.78
C LEU A 247 10.37 13.80 0.43
N PRO A 248 11.60 13.79 0.97
CA PRO A 248 11.97 14.71 2.05
C PRO A 248 11.95 16.18 1.63
N VAL A 249 12.41 16.50 0.42
CA VAL A 249 12.38 17.90 -0.07
C VAL A 249 10.95 18.41 -0.12
N GLY A 250 10.02 17.65 -0.72
CA GLY A 250 8.60 18.01 -0.72
C GLY A 250 8.03 18.13 0.70
N GLY A 251 8.38 17.21 1.60
CA GLY A 251 7.94 17.25 2.99
C GLY A 251 8.44 18.51 3.72
N VAL A 252 9.72 18.81 3.66
CA VAL A 252 10.33 20.00 4.31
C VAL A 252 9.74 21.30 3.74
N VAL A 253 9.66 21.40 2.41
CA VAL A 253 9.05 22.57 1.73
C VAL A 253 7.60 22.74 2.17
N GLY A 254 6.84 21.64 2.27
CA GLY A 254 5.45 21.65 2.76
C GLY A 254 5.33 22.09 4.22
N ILE A 255 6.22 21.66 5.13
CA ILE A 255 6.24 22.10 6.54
C ILE A 255 6.47 23.63 6.62
N ILE A 256 7.39 24.14 5.80
CA ILE A 256 7.69 25.57 5.75
C ILE A 256 6.49 26.35 5.18
N ALA A 257 5.94 25.89 4.05
CA ALA A 257 4.83 26.55 3.37
C ALA A 257 3.55 26.62 4.22
N THR A 258 3.30 25.59 5.04
CA THR A 258 2.16 25.56 5.98
C THR A 258 2.41 26.40 7.25
N GLY A 259 3.61 26.95 7.42
CA GLY A 259 3.96 27.78 8.60
C GLY A 259 4.37 26.96 9.84
N HIS A 260 4.56 25.65 9.70
CA HIS A 260 4.87 24.75 10.81
C HIS A 260 6.37 24.48 11.01
N TRP A 261 7.24 25.37 10.53
CA TRP A 261 8.69 25.18 10.61
C TRP A 261 9.23 25.01 12.06
N LYS A 262 8.57 25.63 13.06
CA LYS A 262 8.89 25.43 14.49
C LYS A 262 8.57 24.02 14.98
N ASN A 263 7.62 23.34 14.34
CA ASN A 263 7.18 21.99 14.67
C ASN A 263 7.80 20.92 13.74
N MET A 264 8.86 21.27 13.02
CA MET A 264 9.53 20.35 12.08
C MET A 264 9.92 19.03 12.73
N SER A 265 10.52 19.07 13.93
CA SER A 265 10.90 17.86 14.67
C SER A 265 9.70 16.92 14.93
N ALA A 266 8.55 17.47 15.31
CA ALA A 266 7.34 16.67 15.54
C ALA A 266 6.82 16.02 14.23
N CYS A 267 6.92 16.72 13.09
CA CYS A 267 6.57 16.16 11.78
C CYS A 267 7.52 15.01 11.40
N LEU A 268 8.82 15.23 11.56
CA LEU A 268 9.84 14.23 11.23
C LEU A 268 9.73 12.99 12.14
N SER A 269 9.57 13.19 13.44
CA SER A 269 9.40 12.09 14.41
C SER A 269 8.15 11.26 14.11
N TYR A 270 7.02 11.91 13.78
CA TYR A 270 5.81 11.19 13.38
C TYR A 270 6.02 10.37 12.11
N GLY A 271 6.68 10.95 11.10
CA GLY A 271 6.98 10.24 9.87
C GLY A 271 7.88 9.03 10.10
N LEU A 272 8.93 9.20 10.89
CA LEU A 272 9.83 8.10 11.26
C LEU A 272 9.09 6.99 12.04
N ASP A 273 8.26 7.35 13.02
CA ASP A 273 7.44 6.38 13.76
C ASP A 273 6.57 5.54 12.83
N LYS A 274 5.92 6.17 11.86
CA LYS A 274 5.08 5.45 10.88
C LYS A 274 5.86 4.54 9.93
N MET A 275 7.10 4.89 9.59
CA MET A 275 7.94 4.12 8.67
C MET A 275 8.79 3.05 9.36
N SER A 276 9.08 3.18 10.66
CA SER A 276 9.96 2.28 11.41
C SER A 276 9.53 0.82 11.36
N GLY A 277 8.25 0.56 11.59
CA GLY A 277 7.71 -0.80 11.54
C GLY A 277 7.87 -1.45 10.16
N ILE A 278 7.72 -0.67 9.08
CA ILE A 278 7.91 -1.15 7.71
C ILE A 278 9.39 -1.39 7.42
N ALA A 279 10.25 -0.47 7.82
CA ALA A 279 11.70 -0.62 7.66
C ALA A 279 12.21 -1.90 8.35
N ILE A 280 11.73 -2.18 9.57
CA ILE A 280 12.06 -3.41 10.30
C ILE A 280 11.48 -4.65 9.58
N LEU A 281 10.24 -4.59 9.07
CA LEU A 281 9.64 -5.66 8.29
C LEU A 281 10.48 -6.01 7.05
N LEU A 282 11.02 -5.00 6.38
CA LEU A 282 11.90 -5.19 5.22
C LEU A 282 13.16 -5.99 5.57
N VAL A 283 13.75 -5.78 6.73
CA VAL A 283 14.88 -6.60 7.18
C VAL A 283 14.48 -8.09 7.23
N GLY A 284 13.34 -8.41 7.87
CA GLY A 284 12.83 -9.78 7.88
C GLY A 284 12.55 -10.32 6.47
N THR A 285 11.92 -9.52 5.61
CA THR A 285 11.63 -9.91 4.22
C THR A 285 12.90 -10.16 3.42
N GLY A 286 13.91 -9.30 3.57
CA GLY A 286 15.21 -9.46 2.92
C GLY A 286 15.87 -10.79 3.27
N THR A 287 15.79 -11.25 4.53
CA THR A 287 16.35 -12.53 4.93
C THR A 287 15.72 -13.70 4.15
N LEU A 288 14.39 -13.70 4.05
CA LEU A 288 13.68 -14.76 3.30
C LEU A 288 13.91 -14.65 1.81
N ALA A 289 13.88 -13.43 1.26
CA ALA A 289 14.12 -13.18 -0.16
C ALA A 289 15.52 -13.66 -0.59
N GLY A 290 16.56 -13.46 0.22
CA GLY A 290 17.90 -13.98 -0.05
C GLY A 290 17.95 -15.49 -0.15
N VAL A 291 17.25 -16.21 0.71
CA VAL A 291 17.14 -17.68 0.65
C VAL A 291 16.35 -18.13 -0.58
N ILE A 292 15.24 -17.47 -0.90
CA ILE A 292 14.42 -17.76 -2.09
C ILE A 292 15.23 -17.52 -3.36
N LYS A 293 15.92 -16.40 -3.47
CA LYS A 293 16.76 -16.02 -4.64
C LYS A 293 17.91 -17.00 -4.88
N ALA A 294 18.53 -17.50 -3.80
CA ALA A 294 19.60 -18.50 -3.88
C ALA A 294 19.10 -19.93 -4.16
N SER A 295 17.78 -20.16 -4.07
CA SER A 295 17.15 -21.47 -4.35
C SER A 295 16.78 -21.64 -5.82
N ALA A 296 16.46 -22.89 -6.23
CA ALA A 296 15.96 -23.18 -7.57
C ALA A 296 14.46 -22.83 -7.78
N ILE A 297 13.85 -22.05 -6.89
CA ILE A 297 12.40 -21.76 -6.95
C ILE A 297 12.01 -21.05 -8.26
N LYS A 298 12.87 -20.13 -8.74
CA LYS A 298 12.68 -19.43 -10.01
C LYS A 298 12.53 -20.42 -11.17
N ASP A 299 13.46 -21.36 -11.29
CA ASP A 299 13.47 -22.32 -12.41
C ASP A 299 12.27 -23.27 -12.35
N VAL A 300 11.89 -23.70 -11.14
CA VAL A 300 10.69 -24.52 -10.91
C VAL A 300 9.42 -23.77 -11.31
N LEU A 301 9.26 -22.52 -10.89
CA LEU A 301 8.08 -21.71 -11.23
C LEU A 301 8.00 -21.42 -12.73
N VAL A 302 9.12 -21.05 -13.35
CA VAL A 302 9.17 -20.81 -14.81
C VAL A 302 8.83 -22.11 -15.56
N GLY A 303 9.38 -23.26 -15.11
CA GLY A 303 9.06 -24.56 -15.71
C GLY A 303 7.58 -24.95 -15.58
N MET A 304 6.95 -24.67 -14.45
CA MET A 304 5.52 -24.92 -14.25
C MET A 304 4.63 -24.01 -15.13
N LEU A 305 5.07 -22.79 -15.40
CA LEU A 305 4.35 -21.80 -16.19
C LEU A 305 4.59 -21.92 -17.70
N ALA A 306 5.64 -22.65 -18.13
CA ALA A 306 6.02 -22.82 -19.54
C ALA A 306 4.91 -23.43 -20.41
N GLY A 307 3.94 -24.13 -19.82
CA GLY A 307 2.75 -24.66 -20.50
C GLY A 307 1.54 -23.73 -20.53
N TRP A 308 1.60 -22.55 -19.87
CA TRP A 308 0.50 -21.60 -19.76
C TRP A 308 0.84 -20.32 -20.51
N SER A 309 0.12 -20.01 -21.58
CA SER A 309 0.37 -18.80 -22.40
C SER A 309 0.32 -17.48 -21.62
N ASN A 310 -0.38 -17.43 -20.47
CA ASN A 310 -0.50 -16.25 -19.59
C ASN A 310 -0.11 -16.56 -18.12
N GLY A 311 0.62 -17.64 -17.87
CA GLY A 311 0.96 -18.07 -16.52
C GLY A 311 1.77 -17.01 -15.75
N GLY A 312 2.77 -16.41 -16.39
CA GLY A 312 3.57 -15.33 -15.80
C GLY A 312 2.76 -14.10 -15.44
N THR A 313 1.81 -13.73 -16.29
CA THR A 313 0.93 -12.56 -16.07
C THR A 313 0.06 -12.72 -14.82
N LEU A 314 -0.49 -13.92 -14.58
CA LEU A 314 -1.33 -14.19 -13.41
C LEU A 314 -0.51 -14.39 -12.14
N MET A 315 0.74 -14.82 -12.25
CA MET A 315 1.62 -15.04 -11.10
C MET A 315 1.81 -13.74 -10.28
N ALA A 316 2.00 -12.61 -10.93
CA ALA A 316 2.25 -11.33 -10.26
C ALA A 316 1.09 -10.91 -9.32
N PRO A 317 -0.15 -10.78 -9.80
CA PRO A 317 -1.27 -10.38 -8.93
C PRO A 317 -1.64 -11.47 -7.91
N ILE A 318 -1.53 -12.75 -8.25
CA ILE A 318 -1.80 -13.86 -7.32
C ILE A 318 -0.80 -13.84 -6.17
N ALA A 319 0.50 -13.63 -6.44
CA ALA A 319 1.51 -13.52 -5.40
C ALA A 319 1.18 -12.34 -4.45
N GLY A 320 0.82 -11.17 -5.00
CA GLY A 320 0.38 -10.03 -4.19
C GLY A 320 -0.82 -10.36 -3.31
N ALA A 321 -1.86 -10.97 -3.88
CA ALA A 321 -3.09 -11.33 -3.16
C ALA A 321 -2.85 -12.36 -2.05
N LEU A 322 -2.08 -13.41 -2.31
CA LEU A 322 -1.80 -14.44 -1.31
C LEU A 322 -0.95 -13.91 -0.15
N MET A 323 0.06 -13.10 -0.45
CA MET A 323 0.91 -12.53 0.59
C MET A 323 0.17 -11.46 1.39
N SER A 324 -0.71 -10.67 0.78
CA SER A 324 -1.57 -9.73 1.51
C SER A 324 -2.61 -10.46 2.37
N ALA A 325 -3.16 -11.58 1.89
CA ALA A 325 -4.04 -12.42 2.69
C ALA A 325 -3.33 -12.98 3.94
N ALA A 326 -2.10 -13.45 3.78
CA ALA A 326 -1.30 -13.99 4.89
C ALA A 326 -0.98 -12.93 5.96
N THR A 327 -0.72 -11.70 5.54
CA THR A 327 -0.27 -10.61 6.42
C THR A 327 -1.37 -9.63 6.82
N ALA A 328 -2.54 -9.68 6.16
CA ALA A 328 -3.61 -8.69 6.23
C ALA A 328 -3.10 -7.24 6.07
N SER A 329 -2.19 -7.04 5.11
CA SER A 329 -1.53 -5.77 4.86
C SER A 329 -1.11 -5.66 3.40
N THR A 330 -1.48 -4.56 2.73
CA THR A 330 -1.00 -4.26 1.36
C THR A 330 0.52 -4.16 1.34
N THR A 331 1.09 -3.40 2.28
CA THR A 331 2.53 -3.14 2.32
C THR A 331 3.33 -4.42 2.56
N ALA A 332 2.98 -5.20 3.57
CA ALA A 332 3.67 -6.47 3.85
C ALA A 332 3.46 -7.47 2.70
N GLY A 333 2.25 -7.55 2.14
CA GLY A 333 1.93 -8.42 1.02
C GLY A 333 2.73 -8.08 -0.23
N ALA A 334 2.73 -6.82 -0.65
CA ALA A 334 3.51 -6.35 -1.80
C ALA A 334 5.02 -6.55 -1.59
N THR A 335 5.49 -6.29 -0.36
CA THR A 335 6.89 -6.48 0.03
C THR A 335 7.33 -7.92 -0.14
N ILE A 336 6.63 -8.86 0.50
CA ILE A 336 6.99 -10.28 0.46
C ILE A 336 6.82 -10.83 -0.95
N ALA A 337 5.74 -10.49 -1.65
CA ALA A 337 5.49 -10.97 -3.01
C ALA A 337 6.55 -10.49 -3.99
N SER A 338 6.88 -9.20 -4.01
CA SER A 338 7.88 -8.65 -4.93
C SER A 338 9.28 -9.18 -4.62
N ALA A 339 9.69 -9.18 -3.34
CA ALA A 339 11.01 -9.67 -2.94
C ALA A 339 11.22 -11.17 -3.21
N SER A 340 10.13 -11.97 -3.13
CA SER A 340 10.22 -13.42 -3.31
C SER A 340 10.10 -13.86 -4.78
N PHE A 341 9.32 -13.14 -5.61
CA PHE A 341 8.87 -13.63 -6.89
C PHE A 341 9.19 -12.72 -8.08
N ALA A 342 9.79 -11.53 -7.89
CA ALA A 342 10.07 -10.62 -8.99
C ALA A 342 10.91 -11.27 -10.09
N ASP A 343 12.00 -11.95 -9.73
CA ASP A 343 12.87 -12.63 -10.69
C ASP A 343 12.14 -13.73 -11.49
N ALA A 344 11.23 -14.47 -10.83
CA ALA A 344 10.45 -15.51 -11.49
C ALA A 344 9.39 -14.92 -12.43
N ILE A 345 8.72 -13.84 -12.02
CA ILE A 345 7.72 -13.13 -12.81
C ILE A 345 8.35 -12.53 -14.07
N VAL A 346 9.51 -11.88 -13.94
CA VAL A 346 10.25 -11.32 -15.08
C VAL A 346 10.75 -12.42 -16.00
N ALA A 347 11.29 -13.51 -15.44
CA ALA A 347 11.75 -14.66 -16.23
C ALA A 347 10.61 -15.37 -16.98
N ALA A 348 9.36 -15.27 -16.47
CA ALA A 348 8.15 -15.75 -17.14
C ALA A 348 7.63 -14.81 -18.23
N GLY A 349 8.37 -13.74 -18.57
CA GLY A 349 8.09 -12.83 -19.68
C GLY A 349 7.30 -11.58 -19.33
N VAL A 350 6.99 -11.33 -18.04
CA VAL A 350 6.32 -10.10 -17.61
C VAL A 350 7.34 -8.97 -17.50
N THR A 351 7.04 -7.81 -18.07
CA THR A 351 7.95 -6.66 -17.95
C THR A 351 8.01 -6.15 -16.51
N ALA A 352 9.17 -5.65 -16.10
CA ALA A 352 9.44 -5.23 -14.72
C ALA A 352 8.40 -4.21 -14.19
N ILE A 353 8.07 -3.19 -14.99
CA ILE A 353 7.09 -2.15 -14.62
C ILE A 353 5.71 -2.77 -14.32
N TRP A 354 5.23 -3.63 -15.22
CA TRP A 354 3.91 -4.24 -15.07
C TRP A 354 3.90 -5.34 -14.03
N GLY A 355 5.00 -6.09 -13.86
CA GLY A 355 5.17 -7.04 -12.76
C GLY A 355 5.01 -6.35 -11.40
N ALA A 356 5.72 -5.23 -11.20
CA ALA A 356 5.62 -4.42 -9.99
C ALA A 356 4.20 -3.86 -9.78
N ALA A 357 3.59 -3.30 -10.82
CA ALA A 357 2.23 -2.73 -10.76
C ALA A 357 1.16 -3.79 -10.44
N MET A 358 1.23 -4.97 -11.07
CA MET A 358 0.29 -6.07 -10.85
C MET A 358 0.45 -6.72 -9.46
N VAL A 359 1.67 -6.86 -8.95
CA VAL A 359 1.91 -7.30 -7.55
C VAL A 359 1.28 -6.30 -6.57
N ASN A 360 1.52 -5.01 -6.79
CA ASN A 360 0.98 -3.96 -5.93
C ASN A 360 -0.55 -3.90 -5.97
N ALA A 361 -1.16 -4.00 -7.15
CA ALA A 361 -2.61 -4.07 -7.31
C ALA A 361 -3.19 -5.35 -6.66
N GLY A 362 -2.57 -6.51 -6.90
CA GLY A 362 -2.95 -7.79 -6.30
C GLY A 362 -2.94 -7.77 -4.78
N ALA A 363 -1.95 -7.09 -4.18
CA ALA A 363 -1.86 -6.95 -2.74
C ALA A 363 -3.02 -6.17 -2.11
N THR A 364 -3.84 -5.45 -2.89
CA THR A 364 -5.04 -4.77 -2.39
C THR A 364 -6.26 -5.66 -2.26
N ILE A 365 -6.23 -6.92 -2.77
CA ILE A 365 -7.40 -7.82 -2.81
C ILE A 365 -7.79 -8.30 -1.41
N LEU A 366 -6.81 -8.69 -0.58
CA LEU A 366 -7.04 -9.35 0.72
C LEU A 366 -6.25 -8.71 1.89
N ASP A 367 -5.93 -7.43 1.78
CA ASP A 367 -5.16 -6.66 2.77
C ASP A 367 -5.94 -6.25 4.02
N HIS A 368 -7.24 -6.50 4.04
CA HIS A 368 -8.20 -6.02 5.04
C HIS A 368 -8.81 -7.16 5.88
N LEU A 369 -8.10 -8.28 6.01
CA LEU A 369 -8.56 -9.41 6.79
C LEU A 369 -8.49 -9.14 8.31
N PRO A 370 -9.31 -9.84 9.15
CA PRO A 370 -9.50 -9.47 10.56
C PRO A 370 -8.28 -9.60 11.47
N HIS A 371 -7.24 -10.29 11.03
CA HIS A 371 -6.00 -10.41 11.82
C HIS A 371 -5.03 -9.23 11.64
N GLY A 372 -5.34 -8.28 10.72
CA GLY A 372 -4.53 -7.10 10.46
C GLY A 372 -5.02 -5.85 11.20
N SER A 373 -4.10 -4.93 11.49
CA SER A 373 -4.39 -3.65 12.16
C SER A 373 -5.33 -2.76 11.33
N PHE A 374 -5.21 -2.80 10.00
CA PHE A 374 -6.03 -2.03 9.07
C PHE A 374 -7.53 -2.27 9.27
N PHE A 375 -7.94 -3.55 9.44
CA PHE A 375 -9.32 -3.92 9.71
C PHE A 375 -9.87 -3.23 10.95
N HIS A 376 -9.12 -3.27 12.05
CA HIS A 376 -9.54 -2.71 13.33
C HIS A 376 -9.48 -1.18 13.35
N ALA A 377 -8.43 -0.59 12.80
CA ALA A 377 -8.25 0.86 12.76
C ALA A 377 -9.37 1.55 11.96
N THR A 378 -9.67 1.03 10.75
CA THR A 378 -10.70 1.60 9.89
C THR A 378 -12.12 1.34 10.41
N GLY A 379 -12.38 0.16 10.97
CA GLY A 379 -13.66 -0.13 11.64
C GLY A 379 -13.88 0.75 12.87
N GLY A 380 -12.85 0.87 13.70
CA GLY A 380 -12.88 1.69 14.93
C GLY A 380 -13.09 3.17 14.65
N SER A 381 -12.49 3.72 13.57
CA SER A 381 -12.67 5.13 13.21
C SER A 381 -14.11 5.51 12.86
N MET A 382 -14.93 4.53 12.46
CA MET A 382 -16.36 4.69 12.16
C MET A 382 -17.27 4.13 13.26
N GLY A 383 -16.72 3.73 14.40
CA GLY A 383 -17.47 3.15 15.50
C GLY A 383 -18.15 1.82 15.15
N MET A 384 -17.54 1.02 14.28
CA MET A 384 -18.07 -0.30 13.88
C MET A 384 -17.64 -1.39 14.84
N SER A 385 -18.57 -2.29 15.17
CA SER A 385 -18.23 -3.57 15.78
C SER A 385 -17.48 -4.48 14.81
N VAL A 386 -16.72 -5.46 15.33
CA VAL A 386 -16.04 -6.46 14.50
C VAL A 386 -17.01 -7.20 13.58
N LYS A 387 -18.21 -7.54 14.08
CA LYS A 387 -19.25 -8.23 13.31
C LYS A 387 -19.75 -7.41 12.11
N GLU A 388 -19.91 -6.09 12.30
CA GLU A 388 -20.28 -5.18 11.20
C GLU A 388 -19.13 -5.06 10.20
N ARG A 389 -17.92 -4.89 10.69
CA ARG A 389 -16.73 -4.72 9.85
C ARG A 389 -16.44 -5.94 8.95
N LEU A 390 -16.69 -7.16 9.45
CA LEU A 390 -16.60 -8.41 8.67
C LEU A 390 -17.48 -8.40 7.41
N LYS A 391 -18.66 -7.76 7.46
CA LYS A 391 -19.57 -7.68 6.31
C LYS A 391 -19.02 -6.85 5.14
N LEU A 392 -18.01 -6.03 5.37
CA LEU A 392 -17.37 -5.23 4.33
C LEU A 392 -16.28 -5.98 3.55
N ILE A 393 -15.75 -7.07 4.09
CA ILE A 393 -14.67 -7.84 3.47
C ILE A 393 -14.94 -8.16 2.00
N PRO A 394 -16.09 -8.72 1.60
CA PRO A 394 -16.34 -9.04 0.20
C PRO A 394 -16.28 -7.81 -0.73
N TYR A 395 -16.81 -6.68 -0.29
CA TYR A 395 -16.85 -5.46 -1.08
C TYR A 395 -15.48 -4.84 -1.25
N GLU A 396 -14.66 -4.85 -0.21
CA GLU A 396 -13.27 -4.39 -0.27
C GLU A 396 -12.40 -5.30 -1.13
N SER A 397 -12.65 -6.62 -1.09
CA SER A 397 -12.00 -7.59 -1.97
C SER A 397 -12.38 -7.36 -3.43
N ILE A 398 -13.66 -7.04 -3.72
CA ILE A 398 -14.11 -6.70 -5.07
C ILE A 398 -13.41 -5.43 -5.58
N VAL A 399 -13.24 -4.40 -4.74
CA VAL A 399 -12.47 -3.20 -5.14
C VAL A 399 -11.04 -3.59 -5.52
N GLY A 400 -10.34 -4.35 -4.68
CA GLY A 400 -8.97 -4.82 -4.98
C GLY A 400 -8.92 -5.68 -6.24
N LEU A 401 -9.92 -6.53 -6.46
CA LEU A 401 -10.03 -7.37 -7.66
C LEU A 401 -10.22 -6.52 -8.93
N VAL A 402 -11.04 -5.48 -8.88
CA VAL A 402 -11.24 -4.54 -10.00
C VAL A 402 -9.94 -3.83 -10.36
N LEU A 403 -9.20 -3.34 -9.36
CA LEU A 403 -7.87 -2.72 -9.57
C LEU A 403 -6.92 -3.70 -10.24
N THR A 404 -6.92 -4.92 -9.77
CA THR A 404 -6.04 -6.00 -10.26
C THR A 404 -6.39 -6.40 -11.69
N ILE A 405 -7.67 -6.65 -11.97
CA ILE A 405 -8.12 -7.02 -13.33
C ILE A 405 -7.80 -5.89 -14.31
N CYS A 406 -8.03 -4.63 -13.92
CA CYS A 406 -7.69 -3.50 -14.76
C CYS A 406 -6.18 -3.42 -15.01
N SER A 407 -5.33 -3.64 -14.00
CA SER A 407 -3.87 -3.66 -14.14
C SER A 407 -3.40 -4.77 -15.09
N VAL A 408 -3.97 -5.97 -14.97
CA VAL A 408 -3.69 -7.11 -15.87
C VAL A 408 -4.17 -6.80 -17.29
N ALA A 409 -5.39 -6.28 -17.45
CA ALA A 409 -5.93 -5.91 -18.76
C ALA A 409 -5.04 -4.87 -19.46
N MET A 410 -4.63 -3.82 -18.74
CA MET A 410 -3.72 -2.81 -19.30
C MET A 410 -2.41 -3.42 -19.77
N TYR A 411 -1.82 -4.35 -19.04
CA TYR A 411 -0.61 -5.05 -19.47
C TYR A 411 -0.81 -5.86 -20.74
N LEU A 412 -1.97 -6.48 -20.91
CA LEU A 412 -2.25 -7.31 -22.09
C LEU A 412 -2.54 -6.49 -23.36
N PHE A 413 -2.88 -5.19 -23.20
CA PHE A 413 -3.16 -4.30 -24.33
C PHE A 413 -2.01 -3.35 -24.68
N VAL A 414 -0.95 -3.32 -23.88
CA VAL A 414 0.27 -2.53 -24.12
C VAL A 414 1.39 -3.41 -24.65
#